data_c4436617c32a26a4c64e5f7f57b14c61
#
_entry.id   c4436617c32a26a4c64e5f7f57b14c61
#
_cell.length_a   1.000
_cell.length_b   1.000
_cell.length_c   1.000
_cell.angle_alpha   90.00
_cell.angle_beta   90.00
_cell.angle_gamma   90.00
#
_symmetry.space_group_name_H-M   'P 1'
#
loop_
_entity.id
_entity.type
_entity.pdbx_description
1 polymer ?
#
loop_
_entity_poly.entity_id
_entity_poly.type
_entity_poly.pdbx_seq_one_letter_code
_entity_poly.pdbx_strand_id
1 'polypeptide(L)'
;PAEAQWMGIRRTTHPGGCFTEPVYLAKPLEEFPFTRTYIKATRSPETDLGDSAFWRAARRAQASGAWRYFELPTNHMVANNMPGETTGLLELIAGTA
;
A
#
# COMPACT_ATOMS: atom_id res chain seq x y z
N PRO A 1 13.96 -4.28 -18.30
CA PRO A 1 13.51 -5.47 -17.62
C PRO A 1 12.07 -5.84 -17.95
N ALA A 2 11.72 -7.09 -17.69
CA ALA A 2 10.42 -7.64 -18.01
C ALA A 2 9.27 -6.89 -17.34
N GLU A 3 9.44 -6.46 -16.10
CA GLU A 3 8.42 -5.69 -15.37
C GLU A 3 8.08 -4.38 -16.08
N ALA A 4 9.09 -3.63 -16.49
CA ALA A 4 8.90 -2.36 -17.19
C ALA A 4 8.20 -2.56 -18.54
N GLN A 5 8.57 -3.60 -19.27
CA GLN A 5 7.94 -3.95 -20.54
C GLN A 5 6.47 -4.33 -20.35
N TRP A 6 6.21 -5.17 -19.35
CA TRP A 6 4.86 -5.61 -19.04
C TRP A 6 3.96 -4.44 -18.67
N MET A 7 4.47 -3.52 -17.85
CA MET A 7 3.72 -2.34 -17.44
C MET A 7 3.56 -1.32 -18.55
N GLY A 8 4.59 -1.13 -19.37
CA GLY A 8 4.60 -0.09 -20.41
C GLY A 8 3.44 -0.20 -21.39
N ILE A 9 3.11 -1.42 -21.81
CA ILE A 9 2.02 -1.65 -22.76
C ILE A 9 0.63 -1.61 -22.11
N ARG A 10 0.56 -1.57 -20.79
CA ARG A 10 -0.70 -1.56 -20.04
C ARG A 10 -1.02 -0.21 -19.40
N ARG A 11 -0.07 0.70 -19.40
CA ARG A 11 -0.28 2.02 -18.82
C ARG A 11 -1.17 2.88 -19.69
N THR A 12 -2.01 3.64 -19.04
CA THR A 12 -2.85 4.66 -19.66
C THR A 12 -2.65 5.98 -18.93
N THR A 13 -3.24 7.05 -19.47
CA THR A 13 -3.23 8.34 -18.80
C THR A 13 -4.05 8.28 -17.51
N HIS A 14 -3.69 9.12 -16.56
CA HIS A 14 -4.37 9.22 -15.26
C HIS A 14 -4.99 10.60 -15.12
N PRO A 15 -6.24 10.71 -14.62
CA PRO A 15 -6.85 12.02 -14.41
C PRO A 15 -6.02 12.90 -13.48
N GLY A 16 -5.74 14.12 -13.90
CA GLY A 16 -4.92 15.06 -13.12
C GLY A 16 -5.51 15.40 -11.76
N GLY A 17 -6.83 15.43 -11.63
CA GLY A 17 -7.51 15.71 -10.37
C GLY A 17 -7.17 14.71 -9.26
N CYS A 18 -6.80 13.48 -9.61
CA CYS A 18 -6.38 12.49 -8.61
C CYS A 18 -5.09 12.90 -7.88
N PHE A 19 -4.29 13.78 -8.49
CA PHE A 19 -3.06 14.27 -7.89
C PHE A 19 -3.21 15.66 -7.27
N THR A 20 -4.19 16.45 -7.71
CA THR A 20 -4.30 17.86 -7.32
C THR A 20 -5.45 18.14 -6.37
N GLU A 21 -6.48 17.30 -6.36
CA GLU A 21 -7.61 17.48 -5.46
C GLU A 21 -7.39 16.76 -4.14
N PRO A 22 -7.41 17.49 -3.02
CA PRO A 22 -7.23 16.88 -1.72
C PRO A 22 -8.45 16.07 -1.29
N VAL A 23 -8.23 15.05 -0.47
CA VAL A 23 -9.30 14.26 0.14
C VAL A 23 -9.45 14.72 1.59
N TYR A 24 -10.68 15.01 1.99
CA TYR A 24 -10.98 15.40 3.36
C TYR A 24 -11.82 14.33 4.04
N LEU A 25 -11.31 13.81 5.16
CA LEU A 25 -12.05 12.87 5.98
C LEU A 25 -12.71 13.61 7.13
N ALA A 26 -13.93 13.18 7.48
CA ALA A 26 -14.68 13.80 8.59
C ALA A 26 -13.97 13.56 9.94
N LYS A 27 -13.17 12.50 10.03
CA LYS A 27 -12.43 12.13 11.25
C LYS A 27 -11.24 11.25 10.85
N PRO A 28 -10.27 11.01 11.74
CA PRO A 28 -9.15 10.10 11.47
C PRO A 28 -9.63 8.71 11.07
N LEU A 29 -8.87 8.03 10.19
CA LEU A 29 -9.22 6.70 9.71
C LEU A 29 -9.45 5.69 10.85
N GLU A 30 -8.70 5.83 11.93
CA GLU A 30 -8.76 4.94 13.09
C GLU A 30 -10.09 5.01 13.83
N GLU A 31 -10.86 6.07 13.64
CA GLU A 31 -12.15 6.26 14.28
C GLU A 31 -13.34 5.69 13.50
N PHE A 32 -13.09 5.20 12.27
CA PHE A 32 -14.14 4.53 11.50
C PHE A 32 -14.30 3.07 11.93
N PRO A 33 -15.52 2.51 11.85
CA PRO A 33 -15.82 1.18 12.40
C PRO A 33 -15.46 0.02 11.46
N PHE A 34 -14.34 0.10 10.72
CA PHE A 34 -13.89 -0.99 9.86
C PHE A 34 -12.45 -1.37 10.21
N THR A 35 -12.06 -2.58 9.88
CA THR A 35 -10.69 -3.02 10.07
C THR A 35 -9.78 -2.38 9.03
N ARG A 36 -8.52 -2.15 9.39
CA ARG A 36 -7.53 -1.52 8.53
C ARG A 36 -6.28 -2.37 8.51
N THR A 37 -5.73 -2.50 7.32
CA THR A 37 -4.50 -3.25 7.14
C THR A 37 -3.54 -2.44 6.27
N TYR A 38 -2.29 -2.42 6.65
CA TYR A 38 -1.21 -1.82 5.87
C TYR A 38 -0.21 -2.92 5.51
N ILE A 39 0.10 -3.02 4.22
CA ILE A 39 1.13 -3.94 3.72
C ILE A 39 2.28 -3.09 3.20
N LYS A 40 3.41 -3.12 3.90
CA LYS A 40 4.59 -2.36 3.53
C LYS A 40 5.45 -3.17 2.56
N ALA A 41 5.73 -2.60 1.39
CA ALA A 41 6.75 -3.10 0.50
C ALA A 41 8.12 -2.64 1.03
N THR A 42 9.01 -3.57 1.37
CA THR A 42 10.23 -3.22 2.10
C THR A 42 11.44 -2.97 1.21
N ARG A 43 11.31 -3.17 -0.11
CA ARG A 43 12.42 -3.01 -1.06
C ARG A 43 12.08 -2.04 -2.19
N SER A 44 11.61 -0.87 -1.85
CA SER A 44 11.31 0.18 -2.81
C SER A 44 12.27 1.36 -2.58
N PRO A 45 13.32 1.48 -3.40
CA PRO A 45 14.29 2.57 -3.20
C PRO A 45 13.66 3.96 -3.17
N GLU A 46 12.67 4.18 -4.02
CA GLU A 46 11.96 5.45 -4.09
C GLU A 46 11.03 5.70 -2.89
N THR A 47 10.67 4.66 -2.14
CA THR A 47 9.82 4.77 -0.96
C THR A 47 10.58 4.53 0.35
N ASP A 48 11.83 4.10 0.26
CA ASP A 48 12.68 3.82 1.43
C ASP A 48 13.47 5.02 1.91
N LEU A 49 13.09 6.19 1.43
CA LEU A 49 13.57 7.46 1.97
C LEU A 49 12.80 7.71 3.26
N GLY A 50 13.49 7.81 4.38
CA GLY A 50 12.90 7.85 5.72
C GLY A 50 11.82 8.90 5.94
N ASP A 51 11.62 9.82 5.01
CA ASP A 51 10.68 10.93 5.10
C ASP A 51 9.53 10.83 4.09
N SER A 52 9.46 9.77 3.31
CA SER A 52 8.40 9.61 2.31
C SER A 52 7.04 9.39 2.97
N ALA A 53 5.98 9.70 2.23
CA ALA A 53 4.62 9.47 2.69
C ALA A 53 4.37 7.98 2.98
N PHE A 54 5.02 7.09 2.22
CA PHE A 54 4.91 5.64 2.42
C PHE A 54 5.52 5.21 3.75
N TRP A 55 6.70 5.75 4.10
CA TRP A 55 7.33 5.48 5.38
C TRP A 55 6.52 6.02 6.55
N ARG A 56 6.00 7.24 6.42
CA ARG A 56 5.17 7.83 7.47
C ARG A 56 3.90 7.00 7.70
N ALA A 57 3.23 6.59 6.63
CA ALA A 57 2.04 5.76 6.71
C ALA A 57 2.34 4.39 7.35
N ALA A 58 3.45 3.76 6.96
CA ALA A 58 3.87 2.48 7.52
C ALA A 58 4.15 2.59 9.01
N ARG A 59 4.90 3.63 9.43
CA ARG A 59 5.19 3.84 10.86
C ARG A 59 3.92 4.10 11.67
N ARG A 60 3.00 4.88 11.12
CA ARG A 60 1.72 5.15 11.76
C ARG A 60 0.92 3.85 11.96
N ALA A 61 0.82 3.04 10.91
CA ALA A 61 0.10 1.77 10.96
C ALA A 61 0.75 0.80 11.94
N GLN A 62 2.07 0.69 11.93
CA GLN A 62 2.81 -0.22 12.79
C GLN A 62 2.69 0.18 14.26
N ALA A 63 2.70 1.46 14.56
CA ALA A 63 2.62 1.98 15.92
C ALA A 63 1.20 1.96 16.48
N SER A 64 0.18 1.93 15.64
CA SER A 64 -1.22 2.01 16.06
C SER A 64 -1.82 0.62 16.27
N GLY A 65 -2.43 0.39 17.42
CA GLY A 65 -3.16 -0.85 17.67
C GLY A 65 -4.44 -0.99 16.84
N ALA A 66 -4.86 0.06 16.14
CA ALA A 66 -6.05 0.04 15.29
C ALA A 66 -5.79 -0.47 13.87
N TRP A 67 -4.54 -0.76 13.54
CA TRP A 67 -4.14 -1.26 12.22
C TRP A 67 -3.49 -2.62 12.33
N ARG A 68 -3.73 -3.48 11.33
CA ARG A 68 -2.92 -4.67 11.09
C ARG A 68 -1.76 -4.27 10.20
N TYR A 69 -0.59 -4.83 10.44
CA TYR A 69 0.60 -4.48 9.70
C TYR A 69 1.32 -5.73 9.20
N PHE A 70 1.64 -5.73 7.90
CA PHE A 70 2.39 -6.80 7.26
C PHE A 70 3.49 -6.21 6.38
N GLU A 71 4.49 -7.01 6.06
CA GLU A 71 5.57 -6.62 5.17
C GLU A 71 5.77 -7.65 4.08
N LEU A 72 6.09 -7.18 2.87
CA LEU A 72 6.50 -8.02 1.76
C LEU A 72 7.83 -7.52 1.21
N PRO A 73 8.85 -8.42 1.04
CA PRO A 73 10.20 -8.01 0.64
C PRO A 73 10.32 -7.80 -0.87
N THR A 74 9.59 -6.82 -1.39
CA THR A 74 9.61 -6.44 -2.80
C THR A 74 9.37 -4.93 -2.93
N ASN A 75 9.33 -4.41 -4.16
CA ASN A 75 8.95 -3.02 -4.40
C ASN A 75 7.42 -2.86 -4.28
N HIS A 76 6.92 -1.62 -4.47
CA HIS A 76 5.50 -1.36 -4.24
C HIS A 76 4.55 -2.07 -5.22
N MET A 77 5.09 -2.74 -6.25
CA MET A 77 4.29 -3.55 -7.18
C MET A 77 4.13 -4.97 -6.63
N VAL A 78 3.61 -5.10 -5.42
CA VAL A 78 3.53 -6.37 -4.69
C VAL A 78 2.69 -7.42 -5.42
N ALA A 79 1.60 -7.01 -6.05
CA ALA A 79 0.72 -7.93 -6.77
C ALA A 79 1.39 -8.52 -8.01
N ASN A 80 2.30 -7.76 -8.65
CA ASN A 80 3.04 -8.24 -9.82
C ASN A 80 4.20 -9.15 -9.43
N ASN A 81 4.91 -8.79 -8.36
CA ASN A 81 6.18 -9.43 -8.01
C ASN A 81 6.03 -10.56 -7.00
N MET A 82 5.01 -10.50 -6.17
CA MET A 82 4.70 -11.52 -5.16
C MET A 82 3.20 -11.83 -5.15
N PRO A 83 2.65 -12.35 -6.27
CA PRO A 83 1.19 -12.56 -6.36
C PRO A 83 0.69 -13.63 -5.38
N GLY A 84 1.44 -14.70 -5.17
CA GLY A 84 1.05 -15.76 -4.23
C GLY A 84 0.98 -15.26 -2.80
N GLU A 85 2.02 -14.58 -2.36
CA GLU A 85 2.11 -14.03 -1.01
C GLU A 85 1.07 -12.94 -0.79
N THR A 86 0.87 -12.06 -1.79
CA THR A 86 -0.16 -11.03 -1.73
C THR A 86 -1.55 -11.64 -1.61
N THR A 87 -1.86 -12.65 -2.41
CA THR A 87 -3.14 -13.37 -2.34
C THR A 87 -3.34 -14.01 -0.98
N GLY A 88 -2.29 -14.66 -0.44
CA GLY A 88 -2.35 -15.27 0.88
C GLY A 88 -2.66 -14.27 1.98
N LEU A 89 -2.06 -13.08 1.93
CA LEU A 89 -2.37 -12.01 2.88
C LEU A 89 -3.80 -11.51 2.74
N LEU A 90 -4.29 -11.32 1.51
CA LEU A 90 -5.67 -10.88 1.29
C LEU A 90 -6.68 -11.90 1.81
N GLU A 91 -6.42 -13.18 1.60
CA GLU A 91 -7.27 -14.25 2.14
C GLU A 91 -7.28 -14.23 3.68
N LEU A 92 -6.11 -14.07 4.28
CA LEU A 92 -5.99 -13.97 5.74
C LEU A 92 -6.77 -12.77 6.27
N ILE A 93 -6.62 -11.61 5.65
CA ILE A 93 -7.31 -10.39 6.04
C ILE A 93 -8.82 -10.56 5.93
N ALA A 94 -9.30 -11.13 4.84
CA ALA A 94 -10.73 -11.37 4.61
C ALA A 94 -11.30 -12.35 5.64
N GLY A 95 -10.56 -13.41 5.96
CA GLY A 95 -10.99 -14.42 6.91
C GLY A 95 -11.00 -13.99 8.36
N THR A 96 -10.32 -12.88 8.68
CA THR A 96 -10.22 -12.38 10.06
C THR A 96 -10.82 -10.99 10.23
N ALA A 97 -11.56 -10.53 9.22
CA ALA A 97 -12.19 -9.21 9.23
C ALA A 97 -13.31 -9.09 10.27
#